data_f37b5f9606bb98eebceb50d62ca79f1c
#
_entry.id   f37b5f9606bb98eebceb50d62ca79f1c
#
_cell.length_a   1.000
_cell.length_b   1.000
_cell.length_c   1.000
_cell.angle_alpha   90.00
_cell.angle_beta   90.00
_cell.angle_gamma   90.00
#
_symmetry.space_group_name_H-M   'P 1'
#
loop_
_entity.id
_entity.type
_entity.pdbx_description
1 polymer ?
#
loop_
_entity_poly.entity_id
_entity_poly.type
_entity_poly.pdbx_seq_one_letter_code
_entity_poly.pdbx_strand_id
1 'polypeptide(L)'
;ADVLELRVDLLEDAGALAAPDPLDAATVAAQVLECLRGLREAIDTTDGADAGSPVLLTCRTAAEGGRAHLDDAAYGALLRSVLDGLTDWAPERRPAAIDVEVQRGCLPQVCAQAHALSIDVVASFHDFEATPANEALEEVLARMAREGADLAKIAVWPTSADDVARLLGVCARATAGTGECTGPGVP
;
A
#
# COMPACT_ATOMS: atom_id res chain seq x y z
N ALA A 1 -14.94 7.76 9.73
CA ALA A 1 -13.59 7.11 9.75
C ALA A 1 -12.54 8.10 9.28
N ASP A 2 -11.31 8.00 9.82
CA ASP A 2 -10.22 8.89 9.36
C ASP A 2 -9.69 8.47 7.99
N VAL A 3 -9.69 7.17 7.69
CA VAL A 3 -9.34 6.56 6.40
C VAL A 3 -10.17 5.29 6.19
N LEU A 4 -10.62 5.05 4.97
CA LEU A 4 -11.24 3.81 4.54
C LEU A 4 -10.24 3.00 3.72
N GLU A 5 -9.96 1.75 4.08
CA GLU A 5 -9.08 0.88 3.31
C GLU A 5 -9.90 -0.05 2.41
N LEU A 6 -9.70 0.06 1.09
CA LEU A 6 -10.24 -0.89 0.12
C LEU A 6 -9.22 -2.00 -0.13
N ARG A 7 -9.51 -3.19 0.39
CA ARG A 7 -8.69 -4.40 0.27
C ARG A 7 -9.05 -5.17 -0.98
N VAL A 8 -8.24 -5.01 -2.04
CA VAL A 8 -8.45 -5.65 -3.36
C VAL A 8 -8.37 -7.17 -3.27
N ASP A 9 -7.48 -7.70 -2.44
CA ASP A 9 -7.30 -9.14 -2.24
C ASP A 9 -8.46 -9.83 -1.49
N LEU A 10 -9.39 -9.06 -0.92
CA LEU A 10 -10.58 -9.56 -0.22
C LEU A 10 -11.88 -9.44 -1.03
N LEU A 11 -11.83 -8.87 -2.23
CA LEU A 11 -13.01 -8.77 -3.09
C LEU A 11 -13.48 -10.18 -3.50
N GLU A 12 -14.78 -10.45 -3.39
CA GLU A 12 -15.36 -11.79 -3.66
C GLU A 12 -15.16 -12.21 -5.12
N ASP A 13 -15.19 -11.26 -6.05
CA ASP A 13 -14.96 -11.49 -7.48
C ASP A 13 -13.46 -11.51 -7.86
N ALA A 14 -12.56 -11.24 -6.92
CA ALA A 14 -11.11 -11.34 -7.12
C ALA A 14 -10.61 -12.80 -7.15
N GLY A 15 -11.45 -13.78 -7.49
CA GLY A 15 -11.05 -15.18 -7.68
C GLY A 15 -9.86 -15.35 -8.64
N ALA A 16 -9.66 -14.39 -9.55
CA ALA A 16 -8.49 -14.29 -10.40
C ALA A 16 -7.18 -14.03 -9.61
N LEU A 17 -7.24 -13.41 -8.44
CA LEU A 17 -6.07 -13.17 -7.57
C LEU A 17 -5.66 -14.40 -6.75
N ALA A 18 -6.57 -15.39 -6.62
CA ALA A 18 -6.33 -16.62 -5.90
C ALA A 18 -5.96 -17.80 -6.82
N ALA A 19 -6.09 -17.64 -8.14
CA ALA A 19 -5.84 -18.70 -9.12
C ALA A 19 -4.38 -18.72 -9.58
N PRO A 20 -3.80 -19.92 -9.85
CA PRO A 20 -2.42 -20.03 -10.33
C PRO A 20 -2.24 -19.70 -11.82
N ASP A 21 -3.30 -19.31 -12.54
CA ASP A 21 -3.25 -18.97 -13.97
C ASP A 21 -2.80 -17.51 -14.18
N PRO A 22 -2.16 -17.20 -15.32
CA PRO A 22 -1.65 -15.85 -15.58
C PRO A 22 -2.77 -14.82 -15.49
N LEU A 23 -2.64 -13.94 -14.53
CA LEU A 23 -3.57 -12.85 -14.26
C LEU A 23 -3.64 -11.91 -15.46
N ASP A 24 -4.82 -11.73 -16.01
CA ASP A 24 -5.07 -10.56 -16.86
C ASP A 24 -5.20 -9.31 -15.95
N ALA A 25 -4.07 -8.62 -15.77
CA ALA A 25 -3.98 -7.44 -14.93
C ALA A 25 -5.00 -6.36 -15.31
N ALA A 26 -5.33 -6.23 -16.59
CA ALA A 26 -6.31 -5.25 -17.06
C ALA A 26 -7.74 -5.60 -16.63
N THR A 27 -8.11 -6.89 -16.71
CA THR A 27 -9.43 -7.36 -16.24
C THR A 27 -9.61 -7.15 -14.75
N VAL A 28 -8.59 -7.52 -13.94
CA VAL A 28 -8.66 -7.33 -12.50
C VAL A 28 -8.65 -5.84 -12.14
N ALA A 29 -7.85 -5.04 -12.81
CA ALA A 29 -7.85 -3.59 -12.62
C ALA A 29 -9.23 -2.97 -12.90
N ALA A 30 -9.92 -3.42 -13.94
CA ALA A 30 -11.28 -2.96 -14.24
C ALA A 30 -12.28 -3.29 -13.10
N GLN A 31 -12.19 -4.49 -12.51
CA GLN A 31 -13.00 -4.87 -11.34
C GLN A 31 -12.69 -4.01 -10.11
N VAL A 32 -11.39 -3.74 -9.85
CA VAL A 32 -10.96 -2.85 -8.76
C VAL A 32 -11.52 -1.45 -8.94
N LEU A 33 -11.45 -0.91 -10.15
CA LEU A 33 -11.97 0.43 -10.47
C LEU A 33 -13.50 0.50 -10.31
N GLU A 34 -14.23 -0.57 -10.66
CA GLU A 34 -15.67 -0.65 -10.43
C GLU A 34 -16.01 -0.65 -8.95
N CYS A 35 -15.31 -1.46 -8.14
CA CYS A 35 -15.48 -1.47 -6.68
C CYS A 35 -15.16 -0.10 -6.06
N LEU A 36 -14.07 0.54 -6.52
CA LEU A 36 -13.70 1.88 -6.04
C LEU A 36 -14.77 2.93 -6.41
N ARG A 37 -15.37 2.83 -7.59
CA ARG A 37 -16.47 3.70 -8.01
C ARG A 37 -17.67 3.55 -7.10
N GLY A 38 -18.11 2.32 -6.84
CA GLY A 38 -19.22 2.03 -5.92
C GLY A 38 -18.95 2.52 -4.50
N LEU A 39 -17.71 2.33 -4.00
CA LEU A 39 -17.30 2.84 -2.69
C LEU A 39 -17.38 4.38 -2.64
N ARG A 40 -16.89 5.08 -3.66
CA ARG A 40 -16.98 6.55 -3.74
C ARG A 40 -18.42 7.05 -3.79
N GLU A 41 -19.29 6.39 -4.55
CA GLU A 41 -20.72 6.71 -4.58
C GLU A 41 -21.37 6.51 -3.20
N ALA A 42 -21.01 5.44 -2.50
CA ALA A 42 -21.50 5.21 -1.13
C ALA A 42 -21.02 6.30 -0.16
N ILE A 43 -19.73 6.70 -0.23
CA ILE A 43 -19.17 7.79 0.58
C ILE A 43 -19.89 9.11 0.29
N ASP A 44 -20.10 9.46 -0.98
CA ASP A 44 -20.73 10.71 -1.41
C ASP A 44 -22.19 10.81 -0.97
N THR A 45 -22.87 9.67 -0.78
CA THR A 45 -24.27 9.59 -0.32
C THR A 45 -24.43 9.43 1.20
N THR A 46 -23.31 9.28 1.92
CA THR A 46 -23.30 9.08 3.37
C THR A 46 -23.28 10.42 4.10
N ASP A 47 -24.25 10.63 5.02
CA ASP A 47 -24.25 11.77 5.92
C ASP A 47 -23.43 11.46 7.19
N GLY A 48 -22.66 12.43 7.68
CA GLY A 48 -21.98 12.35 8.97
C GLY A 48 -20.46 12.17 8.89
N ALA A 49 -19.88 11.43 9.83
CA ALA A 49 -18.43 11.35 10.03
C ALA A 49 -17.63 10.68 8.88
N ASP A 50 -18.29 9.92 8.04
CA ASP A 50 -17.65 9.20 6.91
C ASP A 50 -17.79 9.96 5.56
N ALA A 51 -18.53 11.08 5.56
CA ALA A 51 -18.67 11.92 4.37
C ALA A 51 -17.29 12.48 3.96
N GLY A 52 -16.86 12.18 2.72
CA GLY A 52 -15.58 12.64 2.20
C GLY A 52 -14.35 11.89 2.75
N SER A 53 -14.52 10.76 3.44
CA SER A 53 -13.37 9.98 3.96
C SER A 53 -12.38 9.62 2.84
N PRO A 54 -11.06 9.82 3.06
CA PRO A 54 -10.04 9.39 2.12
C PRO A 54 -10.00 7.86 2.00
N VAL A 55 -9.68 7.35 0.83
CA VAL A 55 -9.57 5.92 0.55
C VAL A 55 -8.12 5.54 0.36
N LEU A 56 -7.64 4.53 1.10
CA LEU A 56 -6.40 3.81 0.84
C LEU A 56 -6.71 2.56 0.01
N LEU A 57 -6.09 2.42 -1.15
CA LEU A 57 -6.21 1.23 -1.99
C LEU A 57 -5.07 0.26 -1.66
N THR A 58 -5.40 -0.97 -1.26
CA THR A 58 -4.41 -1.98 -0.85
C THR A 58 -4.65 -3.31 -1.57
N CYS A 59 -3.62 -3.86 -2.23
CA CYS A 59 -3.56 -5.24 -2.69
C CYS A 59 -2.53 -6.00 -1.85
N ARG A 60 -2.97 -6.75 -0.84
CA ARG A 60 -2.07 -7.50 0.02
C ARG A 60 -1.81 -8.89 -0.54
N THR A 61 -0.51 -9.21 -0.79
CA THR A 61 -0.13 -10.53 -1.28
C THR A 61 -0.12 -11.58 -0.18
N ALA A 62 -0.23 -12.85 -0.58
CA ALA A 62 -0.14 -13.99 0.34
C ALA A 62 1.23 -14.06 1.04
N ALA A 63 2.28 -13.58 0.41
CA ALA A 63 3.62 -13.50 1.01
C ALA A 63 3.68 -12.50 2.19
N GLU A 64 2.81 -11.50 2.21
CA GLU A 64 2.67 -10.53 3.30
C GLU A 64 1.32 -10.65 4.03
N GLY A 65 0.77 -11.86 4.13
CA GLY A 65 -0.39 -12.20 4.96
C GLY A 65 -1.75 -11.87 4.35
N GLY A 66 -1.81 -11.51 3.07
CA GLY A 66 -3.04 -11.31 2.32
C GLY A 66 -3.52 -12.56 1.58
N ARG A 67 -4.39 -12.37 0.60
CA ARG A 67 -4.97 -13.45 -0.21
C ARG A 67 -4.57 -13.41 -1.70
N ALA A 68 -3.85 -12.38 -2.15
CA ALA A 68 -3.42 -12.30 -3.54
C ALA A 68 -2.19 -13.18 -3.78
N HIS A 69 -2.31 -14.19 -4.65
CA HIS A 69 -1.23 -15.06 -5.07
C HIS A 69 -0.59 -14.52 -6.36
N LEU A 70 0.16 -13.44 -6.23
CA LEU A 70 0.81 -12.74 -7.34
C LEU A 70 2.33 -12.85 -7.20
N ASP A 71 3.02 -13.08 -8.31
CA ASP A 71 4.46 -12.82 -8.39
C ASP A 71 4.73 -11.31 -8.49
N ASP A 72 6.00 -10.92 -8.40
CA ASP A 72 6.39 -9.51 -8.38
C ASP A 72 6.01 -8.76 -9.66
N ALA A 73 6.07 -9.44 -10.81
CA ALA A 73 5.73 -8.86 -12.11
C ALA A 73 4.22 -8.61 -12.24
N ALA A 74 3.41 -9.61 -11.87
CA ALA A 74 1.94 -9.52 -11.88
C ALA A 74 1.43 -8.48 -10.88
N TYR A 75 2.01 -8.44 -9.66
CA TYR A 75 1.69 -7.44 -8.67
C TYR A 75 1.93 -6.01 -9.19
N GLY A 76 3.13 -5.76 -9.69
CA GLY A 76 3.46 -4.45 -10.26
C GLY A 76 2.61 -4.09 -11.49
N ALA A 77 2.29 -5.07 -12.35
CA ALA A 77 1.40 -4.85 -13.50
C ALA A 77 -0.01 -4.47 -13.07
N LEU A 78 -0.57 -5.16 -12.05
CA LEU A 78 -1.90 -4.85 -11.52
C LEU A 78 -1.97 -3.41 -10.99
N LEU A 79 -1.03 -3.01 -10.12
CA LEU A 79 -1.04 -1.66 -9.54
C LEU A 79 -0.95 -0.58 -10.62
N ARG A 80 -0.06 -0.75 -11.61
CA ARG A 80 0.06 0.19 -12.72
C ARG A 80 -1.19 0.23 -13.59
N SER A 81 -1.83 -0.92 -13.88
CA SER A 81 -3.08 -0.96 -14.64
C SER A 81 -4.23 -0.24 -13.93
N VAL A 82 -4.29 -0.35 -12.60
CA VAL A 82 -5.26 0.42 -11.79
C VAL A 82 -4.99 1.92 -11.90
N LEU A 83 -3.72 2.35 -11.75
CA LEU A 83 -3.33 3.76 -11.88
C LEU A 83 -3.61 4.30 -13.28
N ASP A 84 -3.33 3.52 -14.34
CA ASP A 84 -3.69 3.89 -15.73
C ASP A 84 -5.20 4.16 -15.87
N GLY A 85 -6.02 3.29 -15.28
CA GLY A 85 -7.49 3.44 -15.31
C GLY A 85 -8.03 4.62 -14.49
N LEU A 86 -7.22 5.21 -13.59
CA LEU A 86 -7.58 6.39 -12.81
C LEU A 86 -7.21 7.71 -13.52
N THR A 87 -6.53 7.66 -14.66
CA THR A 87 -6.02 8.86 -15.35
C THR A 87 -7.13 9.85 -15.68
N ASP A 88 -8.29 9.34 -16.17
CA ASP A 88 -9.43 10.16 -16.57
C ASP A 88 -10.42 10.46 -15.42
N TRP A 89 -10.11 9.99 -14.19
CA TRP A 89 -10.96 10.29 -13.04
C TRP A 89 -10.70 11.70 -12.50
N ALA A 90 -11.78 12.36 -12.06
CA ALA A 90 -11.64 13.62 -11.32
C ALA A 90 -10.78 13.41 -10.06
N PRO A 91 -9.83 14.31 -9.74
CA PRO A 91 -8.88 14.12 -8.63
C PRO A 91 -9.54 13.77 -7.30
N GLU A 92 -10.66 14.39 -6.97
CA GLU A 92 -11.43 14.18 -5.74
C GLU A 92 -12.07 12.79 -5.64
N ARG A 93 -12.18 12.07 -6.77
CA ARG A 93 -12.72 10.70 -6.81
C ARG A 93 -11.65 9.62 -6.80
N ARG A 94 -10.38 10.00 -6.96
CA ARG A 94 -9.25 9.07 -6.88
C ARG A 94 -9.05 8.60 -5.42
N PRO A 95 -8.41 7.44 -5.19
CA PRO A 95 -7.94 7.11 -3.85
C PRO A 95 -6.95 8.20 -3.36
N ALA A 96 -6.95 8.48 -2.07
CA ALA A 96 -5.98 9.40 -1.48
C ALA A 96 -4.57 8.80 -1.48
N ALA A 97 -4.49 7.47 -1.29
CA ALA A 97 -3.22 6.76 -1.29
C ALA A 97 -3.35 5.34 -1.85
N ILE A 98 -2.22 4.78 -2.28
CA ILE A 98 -2.06 3.38 -2.68
C ILE A 98 -0.98 2.70 -1.83
N ASP A 99 -1.27 1.50 -1.29
CA ASP A 99 -0.29 0.67 -0.56
C ASP A 99 0.54 -0.15 -1.54
N VAL A 100 1.86 -0.14 -1.37
CA VAL A 100 2.82 -0.86 -2.20
C VAL A 100 3.77 -1.66 -1.33
N GLU A 101 3.77 -2.99 -1.46
CA GLU A 101 4.72 -3.86 -0.77
C GLU A 101 6.14 -3.64 -1.30
N VAL A 102 7.03 -3.10 -0.46
CA VAL A 102 8.40 -2.72 -0.86
C VAL A 102 9.21 -3.91 -1.37
N GLN A 103 8.93 -5.11 -0.89
CA GLN A 103 9.63 -6.34 -1.30
C GLN A 103 9.35 -6.76 -2.75
N ARG A 104 8.28 -6.25 -3.38
CA ARG A 104 7.90 -6.57 -4.77
C ARG A 104 8.73 -5.84 -5.84
N GLY A 105 9.59 -4.89 -5.45
CA GLY A 105 10.53 -4.21 -6.35
C GLY A 105 9.91 -3.26 -7.37
N CYS A 106 8.62 -2.99 -7.30
CA CYS A 106 7.91 -2.08 -8.23
C CYS A 106 7.71 -0.66 -7.67
N LEU A 107 8.14 -0.40 -6.43
CA LEU A 107 7.85 0.85 -5.72
C LEU A 107 8.23 2.11 -6.52
N PRO A 108 9.43 2.25 -7.11
CA PRO A 108 9.80 3.49 -7.83
C PRO A 108 8.88 3.78 -9.03
N GLN A 109 8.47 2.73 -9.76
CA GLN A 109 7.60 2.89 -10.93
C GLN A 109 6.17 3.27 -10.52
N VAL A 110 5.66 2.65 -9.44
CA VAL A 110 4.33 2.95 -8.91
C VAL A 110 4.31 4.36 -8.31
N CYS A 111 5.34 4.78 -7.56
CA CYS A 111 5.47 6.15 -7.06
C CYS A 111 5.41 7.18 -8.19
N ALA A 112 6.21 7.00 -9.24
CA ALA A 112 6.23 7.94 -10.36
C ALA A 112 4.83 8.11 -11.01
N GLN A 113 4.08 7.02 -11.15
CA GLN A 113 2.76 7.04 -11.76
C GLN A 113 1.69 7.59 -10.80
N ALA A 114 1.71 7.19 -9.53
CA ALA A 114 0.77 7.66 -8.51
C ALA A 114 0.89 9.17 -8.27
N HIS A 115 2.12 9.69 -8.13
CA HIS A 115 2.38 11.11 -7.95
C HIS A 115 1.92 11.95 -9.13
N ALA A 116 2.03 11.44 -10.38
CA ALA A 116 1.47 12.13 -11.56
C ALA A 116 -0.06 12.27 -11.48
N LEU A 117 -0.72 11.44 -10.68
CA LEU A 117 -2.16 11.49 -10.41
C LEU A 117 -2.52 12.19 -9.09
N SER A 118 -1.54 12.72 -8.35
CA SER A 118 -1.70 13.27 -7.00
C SER A 118 -2.26 12.25 -6.01
N ILE A 119 -1.77 11.01 -6.10
CA ILE A 119 -2.08 9.90 -5.18
C ILE A 119 -0.82 9.63 -4.37
N ASP A 120 -0.93 9.65 -3.03
CA ASP A 120 0.17 9.35 -2.13
C ASP A 120 0.50 7.85 -2.15
N VAL A 121 1.74 7.49 -1.83
CA VAL A 121 2.20 6.09 -1.78
C VAL A 121 2.58 5.69 -0.36
N VAL A 122 1.87 4.72 0.18
CA VAL A 122 2.22 4.03 1.41
C VAL A 122 3.09 2.83 1.05
N ALA A 123 4.40 2.88 1.28
CA ALA A 123 5.24 1.70 1.15
C ALA A 123 5.06 0.83 2.39
N SER A 124 4.80 -0.46 2.21
CA SER A 124 4.53 -1.39 3.30
C SER A 124 5.51 -2.56 3.32
N PHE A 125 5.76 -3.07 4.52
CA PHE A 125 6.51 -4.28 4.81
C PHE A 125 5.84 -5.03 5.95
N HIS A 126 5.62 -6.35 5.77
CA HIS A 126 5.02 -7.21 6.78
C HIS A 126 5.87 -8.48 6.97
N ASP A 127 6.16 -8.81 8.24
CA ASP A 127 6.76 -10.08 8.64
C ASP A 127 5.93 -10.68 9.77
N PHE A 128 5.23 -11.78 9.50
CA PHE A 128 4.36 -12.46 10.45
C PHE A 128 5.06 -13.60 11.21
N GLU A 129 6.38 -13.76 11.04
CA GLU A 129 7.16 -14.80 11.70
C GLU A 129 8.04 -14.23 12.81
N ALA A 130 8.56 -13.01 12.64
CA ALA A 130 9.51 -12.41 13.58
C ALA A 130 9.49 -10.87 13.54
N THR A 131 10.24 -10.28 14.49
CA THR A 131 10.68 -8.88 14.43
C THR A 131 12.14 -8.86 13.97
N PRO A 132 12.47 -8.42 12.77
CA PRO A 132 13.83 -8.35 12.25
C PRO A 132 14.77 -7.52 13.14
N ALA A 133 16.08 -7.66 12.95
CA ALA A 133 17.09 -6.83 13.62
C ALA A 133 16.90 -5.34 13.27
N ASN A 134 17.35 -4.43 14.14
CA ASN A 134 17.19 -3.00 13.95
C ASN A 134 17.75 -2.52 12.61
N GLU A 135 18.93 -3.00 12.25
CA GLU A 135 19.62 -2.64 11.01
C GLU A 135 18.80 -3.03 9.76
N ALA A 136 18.11 -4.18 9.81
CA ALA A 136 17.24 -4.63 8.73
C ALA A 136 15.97 -3.76 8.63
N LEU A 137 15.37 -3.40 9.77
CA LEU A 137 14.21 -2.51 9.81
C LEU A 137 14.58 -1.09 9.32
N GLU A 138 15.74 -0.56 9.75
CA GLU A 138 16.26 0.74 9.32
C GLU A 138 16.54 0.75 7.80
N GLU A 139 17.12 -0.32 7.25
CA GLU A 139 17.35 -0.43 5.81
C GLU A 139 16.05 -0.49 5.01
N VAL A 140 15.04 -1.21 5.51
CA VAL A 140 13.70 -1.25 4.87
C VAL A 140 13.08 0.15 4.83
N LEU A 141 13.10 0.89 5.95
CA LEU A 141 12.60 2.26 6.00
C LEU A 141 13.38 3.20 5.07
N ALA A 142 14.72 3.10 5.10
CA ALA A 142 15.58 3.88 4.22
C ALA A 142 15.31 3.58 2.74
N ARG A 143 15.08 2.31 2.40
CA ARG A 143 14.71 1.89 1.05
C ARG A 143 13.37 2.49 0.62
N MET A 144 12.33 2.42 1.47
CA MET A 144 11.02 3.01 1.19
C MET A 144 11.15 4.52 0.86
N ALA A 145 11.91 5.26 1.68
CA ALA A 145 12.15 6.69 1.44
C ALA A 145 12.93 6.96 0.15
N ARG A 146 14.02 6.21 -0.11
CA ARG A 146 14.83 6.38 -1.33
C ARG A 146 14.05 6.05 -2.59
N GLU A 147 13.12 5.10 -2.53
CA GLU A 147 12.30 4.68 -3.66
C GLU A 147 11.07 5.57 -3.88
N GLY A 148 10.86 6.60 -3.03
CA GLY A 148 9.91 7.69 -3.27
C GLY A 148 8.56 7.54 -2.55
N ALA A 149 8.46 6.70 -1.52
CA ALA A 149 7.23 6.60 -0.73
C ALA A 149 6.98 7.87 0.10
N ASP A 150 5.69 8.24 0.23
CA ASP A 150 5.25 9.36 1.06
C ASP A 150 5.08 8.93 2.51
N LEU A 151 4.67 7.67 2.74
CA LEU A 151 4.53 7.06 4.05
C LEU A 151 5.18 5.69 4.09
N ALA A 152 5.92 5.39 5.16
CA ALA A 152 6.48 4.08 5.43
C ALA A 152 5.67 3.33 6.50
N LYS A 153 5.28 2.08 6.22
CA LYS A 153 4.50 1.22 7.12
C LYS A 153 5.23 -0.09 7.36
N ILE A 154 5.48 -0.42 8.62
CA ILE A 154 6.04 -1.71 9.02
C ILE A 154 5.09 -2.41 9.99
N ALA A 155 4.81 -3.68 9.72
CA ALA A 155 4.09 -4.56 10.64
C ALA A 155 4.87 -5.87 10.80
N VAL A 156 5.28 -6.19 12.01
CA VAL A 156 6.11 -7.35 12.32
C VAL A 156 5.54 -8.11 13.52
N TRP A 157 5.93 -9.38 13.68
CA TRP A 157 5.46 -10.23 14.76
C TRP A 157 6.43 -10.18 15.95
N PRO A 158 6.07 -9.53 17.09
CA PRO A 158 6.92 -9.51 18.27
C PRO A 158 6.82 -10.84 19.03
N THR A 159 7.97 -11.39 19.42
CA THR A 159 8.07 -12.57 20.28
C THR A 159 8.41 -12.21 21.73
N SER A 160 8.76 -10.95 21.96
CA SER A 160 9.13 -10.42 23.27
C SER A 160 8.76 -8.95 23.43
N ALA A 161 8.75 -8.43 24.66
CA ALA A 161 8.59 -6.99 24.91
C ALA A 161 9.76 -6.17 24.37
N ASP A 162 10.96 -6.77 24.27
CA ASP A 162 12.13 -6.13 23.68
C ASP A 162 11.95 -5.88 22.18
N ASP A 163 11.30 -6.81 21.46
CA ASP A 163 10.97 -6.62 20.04
C ASP A 163 10.07 -5.40 19.84
N VAL A 164 9.07 -5.22 20.71
CA VAL A 164 8.18 -4.05 20.66
C VAL A 164 8.99 -2.77 20.92
N ALA A 165 9.85 -2.76 21.94
CA ALA A 165 10.66 -1.60 22.27
C ALA A 165 11.65 -1.24 21.15
N ARG A 166 12.25 -2.25 20.49
CA ARG A 166 13.17 -2.08 19.35
C ARG A 166 12.43 -1.46 18.15
N LEU A 167 11.25 -1.98 17.79
CA LEU A 167 10.45 -1.45 16.69
C LEU A 167 10.09 0.02 16.94
N LEU A 168 9.57 0.34 18.13
CA LEU A 168 9.25 1.72 18.51
C LEU A 168 10.48 2.64 18.43
N GLY A 169 11.64 2.15 18.88
CA GLY A 169 12.90 2.89 18.79
C GLY A 169 13.36 3.15 17.36
N VAL A 170 13.22 2.17 16.46
CA VAL A 170 13.52 2.32 15.04
C VAL A 170 12.56 3.36 14.40
N CYS A 171 11.26 3.23 14.62
CA CYS A 171 10.29 4.17 14.11
C CYS A 171 10.53 5.61 14.60
N ALA A 172 10.84 5.78 15.90
CA ALA A 172 11.13 7.09 16.47
C ALA A 172 12.37 7.74 15.82
N ARG A 173 13.45 6.97 15.56
CA ARG A 173 14.63 7.49 14.86
C ARG A 173 14.35 7.89 13.42
N ALA A 174 13.61 7.07 12.70
CA ALA A 174 13.23 7.34 11.31
C ALA A 174 12.40 8.64 11.21
N THR A 175 11.39 8.80 12.10
CA THR A 175 10.54 9.99 12.13
C THR A 175 11.30 11.25 12.54
N ALA A 176 12.29 11.13 13.45
CA ALA A 176 13.09 12.28 13.87
C ALA A 176 14.17 12.71 12.86
N GLY A 177 14.31 12.02 11.74
CA GLY A 177 15.37 12.26 10.75
C GLY A 177 16.78 11.97 11.26
N THR A 178 16.89 11.18 12.34
CA THR A 178 18.17 10.80 12.99
C THR A 178 18.67 9.43 12.52
N GLY A 179 17.90 8.70 11.71
CA GLY A 179 18.36 7.53 10.97
C GLY A 179 18.98 7.95 9.62
N GLU A 180 19.64 7.04 8.94
CA GLU A 180 20.18 7.29 7.59
C GLU A 180 19.10 7.56 6.49
N CYS A 181 17.83 7.65 6.90
CA CYS A 181 16.72 8.07 6.04
C CYS A 181 16.82 9.58 5.80
N THR A 182 17.61 9.99 4.81
CA THR A 182 17.75 11.37 4.34
C THR A 182 16.72 11.73 3.28
N GLY A 183 15.46 11.33 3.45
CA GLY A 183 14.33 11.82 2.66
C GLY A 183 13.66 13.01 3.35
N PRO A 184 12.90 13.87 2.65
CA PRO A 184 12.09 14.88 3.30
C PRO A 184 11.18 14.19 4.32
N GLY A 185 11.19 14.69 5.56
CA GLY A 185 10.56 14.02 6.70
C GLY A 185 9.15 13.54 6.37
N VAL A 186 8.95 12.24 6.53
CA VAL A 186 7.62 11.63 6.47
C VAL A 186 6.94 11.98 7.78
N PRO A 187 5.77 12.67 7.79
CA PRO A 187 5.05 13.04 9.00
C PRO A 187 4.53 11.82 9.76
#